data_240dd26c7d93f9a6e3a76c7c767c5537
#
_entry.id   240dd26c7d93f9a6e3a76c7c767c5537
#
_cell.length_a   1.000
_cell.length_b   1.000
_cell.length_c   1.000
_cell.angle_alpha   90.00
_cell.angle_beta   90.00
_cell.angle_gamma   90.00
#
_symmetry.space_group_name_H-M   'P 1'
#
loop_
_entity.id
_entity.type
_entity.pdbx_description
1 polymer ?
#
loop_
_entity_poly.entity_id
_entity_poly.type
_entity_poly.pdbx_seq_one_letter_code
_entity_poly.pdbx_strand_id
1 'polypeptide(L)'
;THKKAGDYLASAGIKRKLSLIPIHADPERFSRQNADPDQVNAVKMKYHLTDKTVAVFAGRLLYEKGVDILLQRWASHLKLERGLRLLIVGTGPEKAALQQLSKSLNLDKQVIFTGEVMNKDMPAYYAASDLFVSASETPLMSMAVCEALLAGLPCIVSDKSRPAGQLEHGKNGFYFSSSNELTDYVRRIASLDYSGKEALHRMVRSTVEGVSKDAQAQAMLSLYKKAKRLHYYDPQRLEAAKRNGQIGR
;
A
#
# COMPACT_ATOMS: atom_id res chain seq x y z
N THR A 1 2.94 7.24 -13.20
CA THR A 1 3.65 7.34 -11.92
C THR A 1 5.15 7.25 -12.11
N HIS A 2 5.71 6.17 -12.67
CA HIS A 2 7.12 6.10 -13.05
C HIS A 2 7.40 7.02 -14.25
N LYS A 3 6.48 7.10 -15.19
CA LYS A 3 6.54 8.07 -16.27
C LYS A 3 6.62 9.49 -15.72
N LYS A 4 5.73 9.87 -14.76
CA LYS A 4 5.78 11.19 -14.11
C LYS A 4 7.09 11.47 -13.38
N ALA A 5 7.67 10.48 -12.68
CA ALA A 5 8.99 10.63 -12.07
C ALA A 5 10.09 10.78 -13.12
N GLY A 6 10.03 10.02 -14.20
CA GLY A 6 10.92 10.15 -15.35
C GLY A 6 10.79 11.51 -16.03
N ASP A 7 9.57 11.98 -16.26
CA ASP A 7 9.27 13.28 -16.85
C ASP A 7 9.78 14.42 -15.95
N TYR A 8 9.59 14.31 -14.63
CA TYR A 8 10.14 15.26 -13.66
C TYR A 8 11.66 15.31 -13.69
N LEU A 9 12.34 14.16 -13.68
CA LEU A 9 13.79 14.09 -13.76
C LEU A 9 14.31 14.63 -15.10
N ALA A 10 13.60 14.37 -16.19
CA ALA A 10 13.93 14.92 -17.51
C ALA A 10 13.77 16.45 -17.53
N SER A 11 12.70 16.98 -16.92
CA SER A 11 12.50 18.44 -16.78
C SER A 11 13.54 19.11 -15.89
N ALA A 12 14.09 18.37 -14.90
CA ALA A 12 15.21 18.79 -14.07
C ALA A 12 16.58 18.65 -14.76
N GLY A 13 16.59 18.36 -16.08
CA GLY A 13 17.82 18.32 -16.88
C GLY A 13 18.54 16.97 -16.89
N ILE A 14 17.96 15.91 -16.32
CA ILE A 14 18.54 14.56 -16.33
C ILE A 14 18.25 13.90 -17.69
N LYS A 15 19.21 13.97 -18.61
CA LYS A 15 19.12 13.41 -19.98
C LYS A 15 19.52 11.93 -20.07
N ARG A 16 19.72 11.24 -18.95
CA ARG A 16 20.22 9.85 -18.94
C ARG A 16 19.09 8.84 -18.93
N LYS A 17 19.36 7.64 -19.45
CA LYS A 17 18.39 6.53 -19.44
C LYS A 17 18.06 6.15 -17.99
N LEU A 18 16.80 6.28 -17.63
CA LEU A 18 16.27 5.88 -16.34
C LEU A 18 15.91 4.40 -16.37
N SER A 19 16.23 3.69 -15.31
CA SER A 19 15.80 2.31 -15.09
C SER A 19 14.89 2.26 -13.88
N LEU A 20 13.74 1.62 -14.04
CA LEU A 20 12.79 1.42 -12.99
C LEU A 20 13.02 0.08 -12.32
N ILE A 21 13.19 0.08 -11.02
CA ILE A 21 13.20 -1.12 -10.19
C ILE A 21 11.99 -1.04 -9.28
N PRO A 22 10.99 -1.93 -9.42
CA PRO A 22 9.83 -1.95 -8.54
C PRO A 22 10.22 -2.20 -7.09
N ILE A 23 9.54 -1.56 -6.15
CA ILE A 23 9.65 -1.88 -4.73
C ILE A 23 8.84 -3.13 -4.47
N HIS A 24 9.37 -4.05 -3.66
CA HIS A 24 8.70 -5.28 -3.25
C HIS A 24 8.79 -5.45 -1.74
N ALA A 25 7.72 -5.97 -1.15
CA ALA A 25 7.73 -6.48 0.21
C ALA A 25 8.18 -7.96 0.22
N ASP A 26 8.35 -8.52 1.39
CA ASP A 26 8.72 -9.93 1.59
C ASP A 26 7.52 -10.85 1.32
N PRO A 27 7.52 -11.67 0.25
CA PRO A 27 6.38 -12.50 -0.10
C PRO A 27 6.04 -13.57 0.94
N GLU A 28 7.05 -14.13 1.61
CA GLU A 28 6.85 -15.16 2.62
C GLU A 28 6.27 -14.55 3.89
N ARG A 29 6.83 -13.42 4.31
CA ARG A 29 6.43 -12.72 5.52
C ARG A 29 5.00 -12.20 5.46
N PHE A 30 4.57 -11.66 4.33
CA PHE A 30 3.23 -11.11 4.18
C PHE A 30 2.22 -12.11 3.62
N SER A 31 2.61 -13.38 3.44
CA SER A 31 1.64 -14.42 3.09
C SER A 31 0.65 -14.65 4.23
N ARG A 32 -0.65 -14.60 3.91
CA ARG A 32 -1.73 -14.91 4.86
C ARG A 32 -1.58 -16.32 5.47
N GLN A 33 -1.05 -17.26 4.68
CA GLN A 33 -0.84 -18.65 5.12
C GLN A 33 0.28 -18.79 6.15
N ASN A 34 1.24 -17.85 6.14
CA ASN A 34 2.38 -17.84 7.07
C ASN A 34 2.13 -16.92 8.28
N ALA A 35 1.00 -16.22 8.33
CA ALA A 35 0.63 -15.40 9.47
C ALA A 35 0.32 -16.32 10.67
N ASP A 36 0.89 -15.98 11.82
CA ASP A 36 0.65 -16.69 13.09
C ASP A 36 -0.85 -16.62 13.46
N PRO A 37 -1.56 -17.77 13.53
CA PRO A 37 -2.99 -17.80 13.82
C PRO A 37 -3.33 -17.17 15.18
N ASP A 38 -2.48 -17.31 16.19
CA ASP A 38 -2.71 -16.76 17.53
C ASP A 38 -2.63 -15.23 17.49
N GLN A 39 -1.67 -14.67 16.75
CA GLN A 39 -1.58 -13.22 16.55
C GLN A 39 -2.77 -12.69 15.74
N VAL A 40 -3.21 -13.40 14.71
CA VAL A 40 -4.40 -13.02 13.92
C VAL A 40 -5.64 -13.00 14.81
N ASN A 41 -5.84 -14.05 15.63
CA ASN A 41 -6.94 -14.14 16.57
C ASN A 41 -6.86 -13.03 17.64
N ALA A 42 -5.67 -12.74 18.16
CA ALA A 42 -5.47 -11.65 19.12
C ALA A 42 -5.87 -10.29 18.51
N VAL A 43 -5.53 -10.01 17.25
CA VAL A 43 -5.97 -8.80 16.54
C VAL A 43 -7.50 -8.79 16.41
N LYS A 44 -8.12 -9.89 15.97
CA LYS A 44 -9.58 -9.97 15.82
C LYS A 44 -10.32 -9.77 17.14
N MET A 45 -9.84 -10.37 18.20
CA MET A 45 -10.43 -10.20 19.55
C MET A 45 -10.27 -8.78 20.07
N LYS A 46 -9.05 -8.24 20.00
CA LYS A 46 -8.72 -6.89 20.48
C LYS A 46 -9.60 -5.80 19.88
N TYR A 47 -9.93 -5.92 18.61
CA TYR A 47 -10.66 -4.90 17.86
C TYR A 47 -12.10 -5.31 17.52
N HIS A 48 -12.61 -6.41 18.09
CA HIS A 48 -13.97 -6.93 17.86
C HIS A 48 -14.30 -7.11 16.36
N LEU A 49 -13.40 -7.79 15.65
CA LEU A 49 -13.47 -8.00 14.19
C LEU A 49 -14.13 -9.33 13.81
N THR A 50 -14.44 -10.20 14.77
CA THR A 50 -15.12 -11.48 14.51
C THR A 50 -16.47 -11.21 13.81
N ASP A 51 -16.79 -11.99 12.79
CA ASP A 51 -18.00 -11.87 11.97
C ASP A 51 -18.19 -10.49 11.28
N LYS A 52 -17.08 -9.77 11.08
CA LYS A 52 -17.07 -8.50 10.36
C LYS A 52 -16.28 -8.62 9.05
N THR A 53 -16.70 -7.82 8.08
CA THR A 53 -15.85 -7.53 6.93
C THR A 53 -14.94 -6.36 7.29
N VAL A 54 -13.65 -6.60 7.21
CA VAL A 54 -12.61 -5.67 7.67
C VAL A 54 -11.87 -5.06 6.49
N ALA A 55 -12.03 -3.75 6.31
CA ALA A 55 -11.17 -2.95 5.46
C ALA A 55 -9.99 -2.43 6.29
N VAL A 56 -8.77 -2.52 5.76
CA VAL A 56 -7.58 -1.99 6.41
C VAL A 56 -6.94 -0.89 5.58
N PHE A 57 -6.58 0.19 6.25
CA PHE A 57 -5.60 1.17 5.79
C PHE A 57 -4.33 1.00 6.62
N ALA A 58 -3.17 1.04 6.00
CA ALA A 58 -1.89 1.01 6.70
C ALA A 58 -0.94 2.09 6.17
N GLY A 59 -0.34 2.83 7.10
CA GLY A 59 0.62 3.88 6.76
C GLY A 59 0.71 5.00 7.77
N ARG A 60 1.69 5.88 7.55
CA ARG A 60 1.84 7.09 8.36
C ARG A 60 0.64 8.03 8.13
N LEU A 61 0.07 8.56 9.21
CA LEU A 61 -1.07 9.48 9.15
C LEU A 61 -0.59 10.89 8.83
N LEU A 62 -0.41 11.15 7.54
CA LEU A 62 -0.03 12.41 6.92
C LEU A 62 -1.16 12.88 6.01
N TYR A 63 -1.25 14.19 5.78
CA TYR A 63 -2.27 14.79 4.94
C TYR A 63 -2.33 14.13 3.53
N GLU A 64 -1.18 13.91 2.89
CA GLU A 64 -1.10 13.30 1.56
C GLU A 64 -1.60 11.84 1.49
N LYS A 65 -1.83 11.19 2.63
CA LYS A 65 -2.40 9.84 2.68
C LYS A 65 -3.92 9.81 2.52
N GLY A 66 -4.58 10.98 2.58
CA GLY A 66 -5.99 11.13 2.29
C GLY A 66 -6.92 10.33 3.22
N VAL A 67 -6.50 10.11 4.49
CA VAL A 67 -7.35 9.36 5.43
C VAL A 67 -8.61 10.16 5.78
N ASP A 68 -8.54 11.48 5.79
CA ASP A 68 -9.68 12.39 5.91
C ASP A 68 -10.70 12.19 4.77
N ILE A 69 -10.22 12.12 3.53
CA ILE A 69 -11.03 11.81 2.34
C ILE A 69 -11.66 10.43 2.46
N LEU A 70 -10.89 9.43 2.92
CA LEU A 70 -11.39 8.08 3.13
C LEU A 70 -12.53 8.07 4.17
N LEU A 71 -12.37 8.75 5.30
CA LEU A 71 -13.39 8.86 6.35
C LEU A 71 -14.66 9.53 5.85
N GLN A 72 -14.55 10.63 5.11
CA GLN A 72 -15.69 11.35 4.55
C GLN A 72 -16.46 10.47 3.55
N ARG A 73 -15.75 9.79 2.63
CA ARG A 73 -16.35 8.88 1.67
C ARG A 73 -16.99 7.66 2.35
N TRP A 74 -16.34 7.11 3.38
CA TRP A 74 -16.89 6.02 4.19
C TRP A 74 -18.19 6.44 4.88
N ALA A 75 -18.21 7.62 5.49
CA ALA A 75 -19.39 8.17 6.17
C ALA A 75 -20.57 8.39 5.24
N SER A 76 -20.31 8.74 3.98
CA SER A 76 -21.38 9.07 3.02
C SER A 76 -22.32 7.89 2.74
N HIS A 77 -21.81 6.65 2.69
CA HIS A 77 -22.58 5.52 2.23
C HIS A 77 -22.41 4.23 3.04
N LEU A 78 -21.36 4.09 3.83
CA LEU A 78 -21.01 2.84 4.53
C LEU A 78 -21.25 2.87 6.04
N LYS A 79 -21.51 4.05 6.63
CA LYS A 79 -21.66 4.17 8.09
C LYS A 79 -22.84 3.37 8.69
N LEU A 80 -23.81 2.98 7.90
CA LEU A 80 -24.95 2.19 8.36
C LEU A 80 -24.72 0.67 8.23
N GLU A 81 -23.65 0.26 7.58
CA GLU A 81 -23.30 -1.15 7.36
C GLU A 81 -22.69 -1.75 8.64
N ARG A 82 -23.55 -2.29 9.51
CA ARG A 82 -23.13 -2.80 10.83
C ARG A 82 -22.09 -3.92 10.79
N GLY A 83 -22.00 -4.63 9.67
CA GLY A 83 -21.05 -5.70 9.41
C GLY A 83 -19.67 -5.23 9.00
N LEU A 84 -19.47 -3.92 8.69
CA LEU A 84 -18.19 -3.39 8.22
C LEU A 84 -17.35 -2.80 9.37
N ARG A 85 -16.04 -2.94 9.23
CA ARG A 85 -15.03 -2.25 10.06
C ARG A 85 -13.96 -1.64 9.17
N LEU A 86 -13.50 -0.46 9.53
CA LEU A 86 -12.34 0.19 8.93
C LEU A 86 -11.23 0.30 9.97
N LEU A 87 -10.16 -0.44 9.76
CA LEU A 87 -8.99 -0.48 10.61
C LEU A 87 -7.93 0.48 10.08
N ILE A 88 -7.65 1.55 10.81
CA ILE A 88 -6.61 2.55 10.47
C ILE A 88 -5.35 2.21 11.26
N VAL A 89 -4.40 1.58 10.57
CA VAL A 89 -3.13 1.14 11.15
C VAL A 89 -2.05 2.16 10.89
N GLY A 90 -1.50 2.72 11.98
CA GLY A 90 -0.42 3.69 11.91
C GLY A 90 -0.61 4.88 12.83
N THR A 91 0.39 5.76 12.82
CA THR A 91 0.40 7.00 13.57
C THR A 91 0.96 8.14 12.72
N GLY A 92 0.84 9.36 13.17
CA GLY A 92 1.36 10.54 12.49
C GLY A 92 0.74 11.83 13.03
N PRO A 93 1.19 12.99 12.51
CA PRO A 93 0.71 14.29 12.96
C PRO A 93 -0.81 14.50 12.82
N GLU A 94 -1.43 13.87 11.80
CA GLU A 94 -2.88 14.01 11.55
C GLU A 94 -3.75 13.14 12.46
N LYS A 95 -3.18 12.26 13.32
CA LYS A 95 -3.95 11.28 14.09
C LYS A 95 -5.07 11.92 14.91
N ALA A 96 -4.77 12.96 15.66
CA ALA A 96 -5.76 13.61 16.54
C ALA A 96 -6.90 14.25 15.73
N ALA A 97 -6.58 14.94 14.64
CA ALA A 97 -7.56 15.55 13.74
C ALA A 97 -8.45 14.50 13.06
N LEU A 98 -7.86 13.39 12.60
CA LEU A 98 -8.60 12.29 11.98
C LEU A 98 -9.53 11.58 12.97
N GLN A 99 -9.12 11.40 14.22
CA GLN A 99 -9.98 10.84 15.25
C GLN A 99 -11.17 11.78 15.57
N GLN A 100 -10.93 13.08 15.60
CA GLN A 100 -11.97 14.08 15.79
C GLN A 100 -12.95 14.10 14.60
N LEU A 101 -12.44 14.04 13.38
CA LEU A 101 -13.25 13.92 12.16
C LEU A 101 -14.09 12.65 12.18
N SER A 102 -13.52 11.51 12.55
CA SER A 102 -14.24 10.23 12.65
C SER A 102 -15.44 10.33 13.61
N LYS A 103 -15.25 10.98 14.78
CA LYS A 103 -16.31 11.24 15.74
C LYS A 103 -17.40 12.16 15.19
N SER A 104 -17.03 13.28 14.58
CA SER A 104 -17.99 14.23 14.00
C SER A 104 -18.83 13.61 12.88
N LEU A 105 -18.28 12.60 12.17
CA LEU A 105 -18.96 11.82 11.15
C LEU A 105 -19.78 10.65 11.72
N ASN A 106 -19.78 10.44 13.04
CA ASN A 106 -20.44 9.33 13.74
C ASN A 106 -19.93 7.95 13.28
N LEU A 107 -18.62 7.79 13.15
CA LEU A 107 -17.96 6.54 12.71
C LEU A 107 -17.33 5.73 13.86
N ASP A 108 -17.52 6.14 15.12
CA ASP A 108 -16.88 5.53 16.30
C ASP A 108 -17.10 4.01 16.43
N LYS A 109 -18.24 3.52 15.91
CA LYS A 109 -18.57 2.07 15.95
C LYS A 109 -17.95 1.27 14.81
N GLN A 110 -17.42 1.94 13.80
CA GLN A 110 -16.92 1.28 12.58
C GLN A 110 -15.45 1.52 12.34
N VAL A 111 -14.92 2.71 12.68
CA VAL A 111 -13.54 3.11 12.42
C VAL A 111 -12.70 2.94 13.68
N ILE A 112 -11.64 2.19 13.56
CA ILE A 112 -10.74 1.81 14.65
C ILE A 112 -9.34 2.31 14.32
N PHE A 113 -8.80 3.19 15.15
CA PHE A 113 -7.42 3.66 15.07
C PHE A 113 -6.54 2.80 15.97
N THR A 114 -5.71 1.95 15.39
CA THR A 114 -4.85 1.04 16.17
C THR A 114 -3.67 1.74 16.81
N GLY A 115 -3.26 2.89 16.26
CA GLY A 115 -1.96 3.49 16.54
C GLY A 115 -0.84 2.80 15.77
N GLU A 116 0.39 3.04 16.20
CA GLU A 116 1.56 2.45 15.58
C GLU A 116 1.60 0.94 15.83
N VAL A 117 1.92 0.20 14.79
CA VAL A 117 2.11 -1.25 14.81
C VAL A 117 3.52 -1.54 14.30
N MET A 118 4.27 -2.34 15.05
CA MET A 118 5.61 -2.73 14.61
C MET A 118 5.54 -3.51 13.30
N ASN A 119 6.52 -3.29 12.44
CA ASN A 119 6.54 -3.91 11.12
C ASN A 119 6.45 -5.45 11.20
N LYS A 120 7.05 -6.07 12.23
CA LYS A 120 7.00 -7.53 12.45
C LYS A 120 5.58 -8.06 12.70
N ASP A 121 4.69 -7.24 13.25
CA ASP A 121 3.32 -7.60 13.63
C ASP A 121 2.30 -7.30 12.52
N MET A 122 2.68 -6.52 11.51
CA MET A 122 1.81 -6.14 10.38
C MET A 122 1.16 -7.31 9.63
N PRO A 123 1.84 -8.47 9.42
CA PRO A 123 1.21 -9.61 8.76
C PRO A 123 -0.09 -10.06 9.42
N ALA A 124 -0.18 -10.02 10.76
CA ALA A 124 -1.40 -10.40 11.48
C ALA A 124 -2.57 -9.42 11.21
N TYR A 125 -2.29 -8.13 11.07
CA TYR A 125 -3.31 -7.13 10.75
C TYR A 125 -3.84 -7.30 9.32
N TYR A 126 -2.97 -7.56 8.35
CA TYR A 126 -3.42 -7.87 6.99
C TYR A 126 -4.20 -9.19 6.96
N ALA A 127 -3.72 -10.23 7.63
CA ALA A 127 -4.41 -11.53 7.69
C ALA A 127 -5.75 -11.46 8.44
N ALA A 128 -5.93 -10.52 9.37
CA ALA A 128 -7.21 -10.26 10.04
C ALA A 128 -8.19 -9.44 9.20
N SER A 129 -7.80 -8.99 8.00
CA SER A 129 -8.58 -8.11 7.14
C SER A 129 -9.04 -8.81 5.87
N ASP A 130 -10.08 -8.27 5.22
CA ASP A 130 -10.68 -8.80 3.97
C ASP A 130 -10.28 -7.99 2.74
N LEU A 131 -9.99 -6.70 2.90
CA LEU A 131 -9.60 -5.81 1.80
C LEU A 131 -8.70 -4.68 2.32
N PHE A 132 -7.88 -4.13 1.43
CA PHE A 132 -7.09 -2.93 1.69
C PHE A 132 -7.74 -1.72 1.02
N VAL A 133 -7.75 -0.57 1.70
CA VAL A 133 -8.33 0.66 1.17
C VAL A 133 -7.41 1.86 1.38
N SER A 134 -7.28 2.72 0.36
CA SER A 134 -6.51 3.97 0.46
C SER A 134 -7.06 5.06 -0.45
N ALA A 135 -7.28 6.23 0.11
CA ALA A 135 -7.66 7.44 -0.64
C ALA A 135 -6.46 8.38 -0.87
N SER A 136 -5.23 7.90 -0.74
CA SER A 136 -4.04 8.71 -1.03
C SER A 136 -4.10 9.30 -2.43
N GLU A 137 -3.77 10.58 -2.54
CA GLU A 137 -3.67 11.26 -3.84
C GLU A 137 -2.22 11.34 -4.36
N THR A 138 -1.27 10.86 -3.57
CA THR A 138 0.15 10.87 -3.95
C THR A 138 0.46 9.70 -4.89
N PRO A 139 0.90 9.98 -6.11
CA PRO A 139 1.16 8.95 -7.12
C PRO A 139 2.50 8.25 -6.88
N LEU A 140 2.69 7.66 -5.73
CA LEU A 140 3.90 6.93 -5.35
C LEU A 140 3.61 5.45 -5.16
N MET A 141 4.63 4.62 -5.40
CA MET A 141 4.59 3.21 -5.00
C MET A 141 4.36 3.13 -3.48
N SER A 142 3.36 2.34 -3.10
CA SER A 142 3.03 2.15 -1.69
C SER A 142 3.48 0.78 -1.23
N MET A 143 4.37 0.73 -0.24
CA MET A 143 4.75 -0.53 0.41
C MET A 143 3.52 -1.24 0.98
N ALA A 144 2.60 -0.48 1.59
CA ALA A 144 1.38 -1.04 2.15
C ALA A 144 0.48 -1.71 1.10
N VAL A 145 0.43 -1.19 -0.13
CA VAL A 145 -0.28 -1.86 -1.25
C VAL A 145 0.43 -3.15 -1.65
N CYS A 146 1.79 -3.16 -1.71
CA CYS A 146 2.54 -4.39 -1.97
C CYS A 146 2.28 -5.44 -0.89
N GLU A 147 2.37 -5.06 0.37
CA GLU A 147 2.16 -5.93 1.53
C GLU A 147 0.73 -6.50 1.54
N ALA A 148 -0.26 -5.65 1.29
CA ALA A 148 -1.67 -6.07 1.21
C ALA A 148 -1.92 -7.08 0.07
N LEU A 149 -1.39 -6.82 -1.13
CA LEU A 149 -1.50 -7.75 -2.26
C LEU A 149 -0.80 -9.09 -1.97
N LEU A 150 0.37 -9.05 -1.31
CA LEU A 150 1.07 -10.26 -0.87
C LEU A 150 0.30 -11.03 0.21
N ALA A 151 -0.46 -10.34 1.05
CA ALA A 151 -1.40 -10.96 1.98
C ALA A 151 -2.69 -11.47 1.30
N GLY A 152 -2.82 -11.30 -0.02
CA GLY A 152 -3.99 -11.69 -0.78
C GLY A 152 -5.16 -10.70 -0.68
N LEU A 153 -4.97 -9.50 -0.13
CA LEU A 153 -6.05 -8.54 0.00
C LEU A 153 -6.31 -7.81 -1.32
N PRO A 154 -7.53 -7.83 -1.84
CA PRO A 154 -7.92 -6.93 -2.92
C PRO A 154 -7.76 -5.48 -2.48
N CYS A 155 -7.07 -4.67 -3.29
CA CYS A 155 -6.77 -3.29 -2.94
C CYS A 155 -7.74 -2.34 -3.65
N ILE A 156 -8.45 -1.50 -2.89
CA ILE A 156 -9.30 -0.42 -3.41
C ILE A 156 -8.58 0.90 -3.15
N VAL A 157 -8.06 1.53 -4.20
CA VAL A 157 -7.22 2.73 -4.07
C VAL A 157 -7.72 3.87 -4.96
N SER A 158 -7.47 5.10 -4.53
CA SER A 158 -7.79 6.29 -5.33
C SER A 158 -7.10 6.21 -6.70
N ASP A 159 -7.81 6.56 -7.76
CA ASP A 159 -7.27 6.63 -9.12
C ASP A 159 -6.19 7.70 -9.27
N LYS A 160 -6.17 8.71 -8.39
CA LYS A 160 -5.12 9.72 -8.32
C LYS A 160 -3.76 9.15 -7.87
N SER A 161 -3.77 8.11 -7.02
CA SER A 161 -2.53 7.50 -6.54
C SER A 161 -1.91 6.55 -7.55
N ARG A 162 -2.70 5.76 -8.28
CA ARG A 162 -2.31 4.73 -9.26
C ARG A 162 -0.90 4.20 -9.06
N PRO A 163 -0.67 3.38 -8.00
CA PRO A 163 0.64 2.78 -7.76
C PRO A 163 1.04 1.91 -8.96
N ALA A 164 2.10 2.31 -9.66
CA ALA A 164 2.44 1.71 -10.94
C ALA A 164 2.89 0.26 -10.79
N GLY A 165 2.37 -0.61 -11.63
CA GLY A 165 2.82 -1.98 -11.82
C GLY A 165 2.48 -2.95 -10.69
N GLN A 166 1.68 -2.52 -9.69
CA GLN A 166 1.30 -3.35 -8.56
C GLN A 166 -0.17 -3.76 -8.61
N LEU A 167 -1.04 -2.83 -8.97
CA LEU A 167 -2.47 -3.04 -8.99
C LEU A 167 -3.00 -3.04 -10.42
N GLU A 168 -3.68 -4.14 -10.76
CA GLU A 168 -4.40 -4.32 -12.02
C GLU A 168 -5.90 -4.22 -11.73
N HIS A 169 -6.54 -3.17 -12.31
CA HIS A 169 -7.97 -2.89 -12.10
C HIS A 169 -8.84 -4.08 -12.55
N GLY A 170 -9.71 -4.53 -11.67
CA GLY A 170 -10.61 -5.66 -11.90
C GLY A 170 -9.98 -7.04 -11.70
N LYS A 171 -8.67 -7.13 -11.42
CA LYS A 171 -7.96 -8.38 -11.21
C LYS A 171 -7.54 -8.57 -9.75
N ASN A 172 -6.67 -7.70 -9.22
CA ASN A 172 -6.23 -7.77 -7.83
C ASN A 172 -6.65 -6.56 -6.99
N GLY A 173 -7.48 -5.70 -7.56
CA GLY A 173 -8.05 -4.55 -6.87
C GLY A 173 -8.77 -3.61 -7.84
N PHE A 174 -9.13 -2.45 -7.32
CA PHE A 174 -9.93 -1.47 -8.04
C PHE A 174 -9.37 -0.06 -7.81
N TYR A 175 -9.45 0.77 -8.85
CA TYR A 175 -9.28 2.20 -8.73
C TYR A 175 -10.64 2.87 -8.58
N PHE A 176 -10.78 3.80 -7.64
CA PHE A 176 -11.99 4.59 -7.47
C PHE A 176 -11.73 6.10 -7.61
N SER A 177 -12.65 6.81 -8.23
CA SER A 177 -12.67 8.26 -8.39
C SER A 177 -13.77 8.92 -7.55
N SER A 178 -14.83 8.19 -7.22
CA SER A 178 -16.01 8.66 -6.50
C SER A 178 -16.29 7.86 -5.22
N SER A 179 -17.15 8.42 -4.36
CA SER A 179 -17.63 7.73 -3.16
C SER A 179 -18.50 6.52 -3.52
N ASN A 180 -19.28 6.61 -4.62
CA ASN A 180 -20.11 5.51 -5.08
C ASN A 180 -19.28 4.31 -5.50
N GLU A 181 -18.22 4.52 -6.31
CA GLU A 181 -17.33 3.44 -6.73
C GLU A 181 -16.63 2.78 -5.54
N LEU A 182 -16.12 3.57 -4.58
CA LEU A 182 -15.57 3.02 -3.34
C LEU A 182 -16.58 2.13 -2.63
N THR A 183 -17.81 2.62 -2.48
CA THR A 183 -18.91 1.92 -1.81
C THR A 183 -19.25 0.62 -2.50
N ASP A 184 -19.40 0.65 -3.82
CA ASP A 184 -19.78 -0.52 -4.62
C ASP A 184 -18.72 -1.63 -4.53
N TYR A 185 -17.42 -1.26 -4.61
CA TYR A 185 -16.33 -2.22 -4.46
C TYR A 185 -16.26 -2.81 -3.05
N VAL A 186 -16.43 -1.99 -2.00
CA VAL A 186 -16.46 -2.48 -0.62
C VAL A 186 -17.66 -3.42 -0.41
N ARG A 187 -18.86 -3.06 -0.85
CA ARG A 187 -20.06 -3.89 -0.74
C ARG A 187 -19.93 -5.19 -1.50
N ARG A 188 -19.36 -5.16 -2.71
CA ARG A 188 -19.13 -6.37 -3.51
C ARG A 188 -18.28 -7.38 -2.76
N ILE A 189 -17.23 -6.95 -2.06
CA ILE A 189 -16.39 -7.84 -1.27
C ILE A 189 -17.11 -8.25 0.03
N ALA A 190 -17.83 -7.33 0.66
CA ALA A 190 -18.58 -7.60 1.88
C ALA A 190 -19.75 -8.59 1.69
N SER A 191 -20.31 -8.67 0.49
CA SER A 191 -21.40 -9.62 0.17
C SER A 191 -20.92 -11.05 -0.06
N LEU A 192 -19.61 -11.28 -0.17
CA LEU A 192 -19.06 -12.63 -0.29
C LEU A 192 -19.15 -13.36 1.05
N ASP A 193 -19.50 -14.64 0.98
CA ASP A 193 -19.37 -15.54 2.11
C ASP A 193 -17.88 -15.85 2.40
N TYR A 194 -17.63 -16.63 3.43
CA TYR A 194 -16.26 -17.02 3.80
C TYR A 194 -15.52 -17.68 2.64
N SER A 195 -16.15 -18.61 1.94
CA SER A 195 -15.56 -19.34 0.81
C SER A 195 -15.22 -18.42 -0.36
N GLY A 196 -16.11 -17.48 -0.67
CA GLY A 196 -15.90 -16.47 -1.69
C GLY A 196 -14.73 -15.51 -1.36
N LYS A 197 -14.62 -15.08 -0.10
CA LYS A 197 -13.50 -14.25 0.36
C LYS A 197 -12.17 -15.00 0.26
N GLU A 198 -12.12 -16.26 0.71
CA GLU A 198 -10.91 -17.07 0.60
C GLU A 198 -10.50 -17.34 -0.84
N ALA A 199 -11.46 -17.57 -1.74
CA ALA A 199 -11.19 -17.71 -3.17
C ALA A 199 -10.63 -16.40 -3.77
N LEU A 200 -11.20 -15.26 -3.40
CA LEU A 200 -10.72 -13.94 -3.81
C LEU A 200 -9.30 -13.68 -3.32
N HIS A 201 -9.00 -13.99 -2.04
CA HIS A 201 -7.67 -13.81 -1.46
C HIS A 201 -6.62 -14.66 -2.19
N ARG A 202 -6.93 -15.94 -2.49
CA ARG A 202 -6.03 -16.81 -3.27
C ARG A 202 -5.81 -16.25 -4.68
N MET A 203 -6.85 -15.80 -5.34
CA MET A 203 -6.76 -15.22 -6.68
C MET A 203 -5.90 -13.94 -6.68
N VAL A 204 -6.11 -13.02 -5.73
CA VAL A 204 -5.30 -11.81 -5.60
C VAL A 204 -3.83 -12.18 -5.36
N ARG A 205 -3.57 -13.12 -4.45
CA ARG A 205 -2.21 -13.58 -4.15
C ARG A 205 -1.51 -14.13 -5.38
N SER A 206 -2.16 -14.95 -6.20
CA SER A 206 -1.57 -15.54 -7.41
C SER A 206 -1.11 -14.49 -8.43
N THR A 207 -1.69 -13.29 -8.42
CA THR A 207 -1.28 -12.20 -9.32
C THR A 207 0.09 -11.61 -9.00
N VAL A 208 0.63 -11.88 -7.81
CA VAL A 208 1.90 -11.32 -7.30
C VAL A 208 2.92 -12.40 -6.92
N GLU A 209 2.65 -13.67 -7.20
CA GLU A 209 3.53 -14.80 -6.84
C GLU A 209 4.90 -14.77 -7.54
N GLY A 210 5.06 -14.11 -8.67
CA GLY A 210 6.36 -13.97 -9.36
C GLY A 210 7.26 -12.87 -8.78
N VAL A 211 6.82 -12.17 -7.75
CA VAL A 211 7.51 -11.03 -7.15
C VAL A 211 8.39 -11.53 -6.00
N SER A 212 9.71 -11.61 -6.20
CA SER A 212 10.65 -12.06 -5.17
C SER A 212 11.67 -10.97 -4.81
N LYS A 213 12.19 -11.02 -3.57
CA LYS A 213 13.33 -10.21 -3.16
C LYS A 213 14.55 -10.42 -4.06
N ASP A 214 14.75 -11.66 -4.50
CA ASP A 214 15.88 -12.03 -5.36
C ASP A 214 15.75 -11.41 -6.74
N ALA A 215 14.55 -11.35 -7.30
CA ALA A 215 14.31 -10.68 -8.58
C ALA A 215 14.66 -9.18 -8.51
N GLN A 216 14.30 -8.49 -7.42
CA GLN A 216 14.68 -7.10 -7.20
C GLN A 216 16.18 -6.94 -7.05
N ALA A 217 16.81 -7.78 -6.22
CA ALA A 217 18.26 -7.76 -6.00
C ALA A 217 19.02 -8.03 -7.31
N GLN A 218 18.57 -9.01 -8.12
CA GLN A 218 19.15 -9.31 -9.43
C GLN A 218 18.96 -8.14 -10.41
N ALA A 219 17.80 -7.51 -10.43
CA ALA A 219 17.57 -6.32 -11.25
C ALA A 219 18.52 -5.17 -10.87
N MET A 220 18.71 -4.92 -9.57
CA MET A 220 19.68 -3.93 -9.07
C MET A 220 21.12 -4.29 -9.44
N LEU A 221 21.52 -5.55 -9.22
CA LEU A 221 22.87 -6.02 -9.58
C LEU A 221 23.12 -5.91 -11.08
N SER A 222 22.13 -6.27 -11.91
CA SER A 222 22.21 -6.11 -13.35
C SER A 222 22.40 -4.66 -13.75
N LEU A 223 21.66 -3.74 -13.10
CA LEU A 223 21.81 -2.30 -13.34
C LEU A 223 23.20 -1.78 -12.93
N TYR A 224 23.70 -2.18 -11.77
CA TYR A 224 25.05 -1.83 -11.32
C TYR A 224 26.14 -2.36 -12.27
N LYS A 225 26.04 -3.64 -12.71
CA LYS A 225 26.96 -4.22 -13.68
C LYS A 225 26.94 -3.46 -15.00
N LYS A 226 25.74 -3.05 -15.46
CA LYS A 226 25.58 -2.25 -16.67
C LYS A 226 26.16 -0.84 -16.50
N ALA A 227 25.93 -0.19 -15.38
CA ALA A 227 26.48 1.13 -15.07
C ALA A 227 28.02 1.09 -15.03
N LYS A 228 28.60 0.04 -14.41
CA LYS A 228 30.05 -0.17 -14.38
C LYS A 228 30.64 -0.33 -15.78
N ARG A 229 29.98 -1.09 -16.67
CA ARG A 229 30.41 -1.28 -18.08
C ARG A 229 30.33 0.01 -18.88
N LEU A 230 29.43 0.93 -18.56
CA LEU A 230 29.26 2.21 -19.24
C LEU A 230 30.22 3.31 -18.73
N HIS A 231 31.28 2.95 -18.00
CA HIS A 231 32.29 3.87 -17.44
C HIS A 231 31.72 4.96 -16.54
N TYR A 232 30.61 4.70 -15.85
CA TYR A 232 30.08 5.63 -14.85
C TYR A 232 30.96 5.73 -13.62
N TYR A 233 31.85 4.77 -13.42
CA TYR A 233 32.87 4.74 -12.38
C TYR A 233 34.25 4.73 -13.04
N ASP A 234 34.70 5.87 -13.55
CA ASP A 234 36.08 6.13 -13.88
C ASP A 234 36.70 6.87 -12.69
N PRO A 235 37.57 6.22 -11.90
CA PRO A 235 38.23 6.86 -10.77
C PRO A 235 38.97 8.13 -11.16
N GLN A 236 39.58 8.16 -12.35
CA GLN A 236 40.33 9.31 -12.86
C GLN A 236 39.36 10.49 -13.18
N ARG A 237 38.18 10.24 -13.69
CA ARG A 237 37.19 11.27 -13.91
C ARG A 237 36.58 11.81 -12.62
N LEU A 238 36.41 10.94 -11.60
CA LEU A 238 35.95 11.36 -10.28
C LEU A 238 36.99 12.27 -9.60
N GLU A 239 38.25 11.91 -9.68
CA GLU A 239 39.38 12.75 -9.18
C GLU A 239 39.50 14.07 -9.94
N ALA A 240 39.35 14.06 -11.26
CA ALA A 240 39.31 15.26 -12.07
C ALA A 240 38.14 16.18 -11.73
N ALA A 241 36.92 15.62 -11.51
CA ALA A 241 35.75 16.37 -11.10
C ALA A 241 35.88 16.98 -9.70
N LYS A 242 36.50 16.26 -8.75
CA LYS A 242 36.86 16.79 -7.42
C LYS A 242 37.87 17.93 -7.49
N ARG A 243 38.92 17.79 -8.33
CA ARG A 243 39.91 18.83 -8.56
C ARG A 243 39.34 20.10 -9.18
N ASN A 244 38.32 19.95 -10.04
CA ASN A 244 37.67 21.05 -10.74
C ASN A 244 36.51 21.67 -9.94
N GLY A 245 36.26 21.26 -8.69
CA GLY A 245 35.21 21.81 -7.83
C GLY A 245 33.77 21.50 -8.29
N GLN A 246 33.59 20.53 -9.19
CA GLN A 246 32.28 20.16 -9.75
C GLN A 246 31.48 19.18 -8.87
N ILE A 247 32.09 18.63 -7.82
CA ILE A 247 31.44 17.76 -6.82
C ILE A 247 32.04 18.17 -5.45
N GLY A 248 31.18 18.53 -4.50
CA GLY A 248 31.56 18.84 -3.13
C GLY A 248 32.21 17.65 -2.42
N ARG A 249 33.06 17.97 -1.44
CA ARG A 249 33.76 17.01 -0.58
C ARG A 249 32.80 16.20 0.27
#